data_53f6ba21d8fd78e9ecaf40d3a0a38da4
#
_entry.id   53f6ba21d8fd78e9ecaf40d3a0a38da4
#
_cell.length_a   1.000
_cell.length_b   1.000
_cell.length_c   1.000
_cell.angle_alpha   90.00
_cell.angle_beta   90.00
_cell.angle_gamma   90.00
#
_symmetry.space_group_name_H-M   'P 1'
#
loop_
_entity.id
_entity.type
_entity.pdbx_description
1 polymer ?
#
loop_
_entity_poly.entity_id
_entity_poly.type
_entity_poly.pdbx_seq_one_letter_code
_entity_poly.pdbx_strand_id
1 'polypeptide(L)'
;MDLNDSLSDYAQGTLTISAGIGIYPEKYPVAAMARQTGELEDASKAYPGKNAVTLFDESGTSSWDEFINAVLAEKYELIRDFFQTMQDYGKSFLYRLLDLMRSRDEKINLARYAYLLARMEPGEKAPDESKKLYQEFSQKMYQWMLDEKACKQAITALYIYVYTIRENAEGE
;
A
#
# COMPACT_ATOMS: atom_id res chain seq x y z
N MET A 1 4.19 19.41 -8.81
CA MET A 1 2.98 19.69 -9.59
C MET A 1 2.56 18.37 -10.20
N ASP A 2 1.45 17.81 -9.76
CA ASP A 2 0.95 16.53 -10.22
C ASP A 2 0.27 16.67 -11.59
N LEU A 3 0.31 15.63 -12.41
CA LEU A 3 -0.33 15.59 -13.73
C LEU A 3 -1.85 15.81 -13.62
N ASN A 4 -2.45 15.24 -12.57
CA ASN A 4 -3.88 15.35 -12.29
C ASN A 4 -4.27 16.79 -11.90
N ASP A 5 -3.46 17.46 -11.07
CA ASP A 5 -3.67 18.88 -10.72
C ASP A 5 -3.54 19.76 -11.96
N SER A 6 -2.49 19.55 -12.77
CA SER A 6 -2.27 20.29 -14.00
C SER A 6 -3.41 20.14 -15.00
N LEU A 7 -3.98 18.93 -15.13
CA LEU A 7 -5.15 18.69 -15.99
C LEU A 7 -6.41 19.35 -15.42
N SER A 8 -6.62 19.24 -14.12
CA SER A 8 -7.77 19.86 -13.44
C SER A 8 -7.76 21.38 -13.61
N ASP A 9 -6.60 22.00 -13.45
CA ASP A 9 -6.43 23.46 -13.64
C ASP A 9 -6.67 23.87 -15.10
N TYR A 10 -6.09 23.13 -16.05
CA TYR A 10 -6.26 23.43 -17.48
C TYR A 10 -7.71 23.25 -17.95
N ALA A 11 -8.37 22.19 -17.52
CA ALA A 11 -9.73 21.83 -17.91
C ALA A 11 -10.81 22.40 -16.99
N GLN A 12 -10.46 23.24 -16.02
CA GLN A 12 -11.38 23.83 -15.04
C GLN A 12 -12.27 22.79 -14.33
N GLY A 13 -11.68 21.63 -14.00
CA GLY A 13 -12.37 20.54 -13.33
C GLY A 13 -13.35 19.73 -14.20
N THR A 14 -13.42 20.00 -15.53
CA THR A 14 -14.34 19.28 -16.42
C THR A 14 -13.79 17.94 -16.89
N LEU A 15 -12.48 17.75 -16.85
CA LEU A 15 -11.81 16.49 -17.23
C LEU A 15 -11.14 15.86 -16.03
N THR A 16 -11.16 14.53 -15.99
CA THR A 16 -10.49 13.70 -14.96
C THR A 16 -9.67 12.60 -15.62
N ILE A 17 -8.63 12.15 -14.94
CA ILE A 17 -7.82 11.00 -15.36
C ILE A 17 -8.19 9.80 -14.49
N SER A 18 -8.41 8.64 -15.13
CA SER A 18 -8.43 7.35 -14.44
C SER A 18 -7.28 6.50 -14.96
N ALA A 19 -6.60 5.78 -14.09
CA ALA A 19 -5.42 5.00 -14.45
C ALA A 19 -5.46 3.58 -13.85
N GLY A 20 -5.02 2.59 -14.64
CA GLY A 20 -4.71 1.25 -14.18
C GLY A 20 -3.20 1.03 -14.22
N ILE A 21 -2.60 0.54 -13.14
CA ILE A 21 -1.16 0.31 -13.04
C ILE A 21 -0.90 -1.12 -12.60
N GLY A 22 -0.26 -1.90 -13.47
CA GLY A 22 0.20 -3.25 -13.19
C GLY A 22 1.73 -3.33 -13.18
N ILE A 23 2.29 -4.15 -12.30
CA ILE A 23 3.72 -4.47 -12.27
C ILE A 23 3.89 -5.95 -12.60
N TYR A 24 4.72 -6.26 -13.59
CA TYR A 24 4.89 -7.60 -14.13
C TYR A 24 6.35 -8.03 -14.18
N PRO A 25 6.64 -9.32 -14.06
CA PRO A 25 7.99 -9.84 -14.30
C PRO A 25 8.43 -9.62 -15.74
N GLU A 26 9.74 -9.45 -15.99
CA GLU A 26 10.32 -9.19 -17.32
C GLU A 26 9.86 -10.16 -18.42
N LYS A 27 9.67 -11.45 -18.08
CA LYS A 27 9.27 -12.50 -19.03
C LYS A 27 7.76 -12.70 -19.12
N TYR A 28 6.95 -11.80 -18.56
CA TYR A 28 5.50 -11.94 -18.62
C TYR A 28 4.99 -11.60 -20.04
N PRO A 29 4.02 -12.35 -20.60
CA PRO A 29 3.53 -12.09 -21.94
C PRO A 29 2.88 -10.72 -22.10
N VAL A 30 3.34 -9.92 -23.07
CA VAL A 30 2.87 -8.55 -23.30
C VAL A 30 1.37 -8.47 -23.51
N ALA A 31 0.78 -9.43 -24.25
CA ALA A 31 -0.68 -9.48 -24.44
C ALA A 31 -1.46 -9.69 -23.14
N ALA A 32 -0.89 -10.44 -22.19
CA ALA A 32 -1.49 -10.62 -20.87
C ALA A 32 -1.33 -9.37 -20.01
N MET A 33 -0.17 -8.69 -20.07
CA MET A 33 0.03 -7.38 -19.41
C MET A 33 -1.02 -6.36 -19.89
N ALA A 34 -1.16 -6.20 -21.21
CA ALA A 34 -2.11 -5.26 -21.80
C ALA A 34 -3.55 -5.52 -21.36
N ARG A 35 -3.97 -6.80 -21.35
CA ARG A 35 -5.31 -7.17 -20.91
C ARG A 35 -5.53 -6.86 -19.43
N GLN A 36 -4.61 -7.32 -18.55
CA GLN A 36 -4.75 -7.10 -17.11
C GLN A 36 -4.68 -5.62 -16.74
N THR A 37 -3.79 -4.84 -17.38
CA THR A 37 -3.73 -3.39 -17.14
C THR A 37 -5.01 -2.70 -17.63
N GLY A 38 -5.62 -3.18 -18.74
CA GLY A 38 -6.94 -2.72 -19.19
C GLY A 38 -8.04 -2.99 -18.17
N GLU A 39 -8.06 -4.17 -17.56
CA GLU A 39 -9.01 -4.52 -16.48
C GLU A 39 -8.85 -3.58 -15.27
N LEU A 40 -7.61 -3.22 -14.90
CA LEU A 40 -7.34 -2.23 -13.82
C LEU A 40 -7.82 -0.82 -14.21
N GLU A 41 -7.63 -0.42 -15.47
CA GLU A 41 -8.13 0.87 -15.98
C GLU A 41 -9.66 0.90 -15.95
N ASP A 42 -10.32 -0.17 -16.37
CA ASP A 42 -11.79 -0.29 -16.34
C ASP A 42 -12.33 -0.20 -14.90
N ALA A 43 -11.66 -0.83 -13.91
CA ALA A 43 -11.99 -0.69 -12.50
C ALA A 43 -11.88 0.78 -12.03
N SER A 44 -10.84 1.49 -12.45
CA SER A 44 -10.67 2.93 -12.14
C SER A 44 -11.78 3.79 -12.76
N LYS A 45 -12.20 3.47 -14.00
CA LYS A 45 -13.28 4.17 -14.69
C LYS A 45 -14.66 3.87 -14.10
N ALA A 46 -14.83 2.68 -13.51
CA ALA A 46 -16.06 2.29 -12.82
C ALA A 46 -16.18 2.93 -11.42
N TYR A 47 -15.10 3.49 -10.87
CA TYR A 47 -15.12 4.16 -9.57
C TYR A 47 -16.08 5.37 -9.59
N PRO A 48 -16.90 5.58 -8.53
CA PRO A 48 -17.83 6.71 -8.47
C PRO A 48 -17.13 8.06 -8.68
N GLY A 49 -17.58 8.79 -9.68
CA GLY A 49 -16.96 10.07 -10.08
C GLY A 49 -15.73 9.92 -10.96
N LYS A 50 -15.30 8.69 -11.29
CA LYS A 50 -14.02 8.46 -11.98
C LYS A 50 -12.86 9.11 -11.22
N ASN A 51 -11.88 9.72 -11.87
CA ASN A 51 -10.77 10.40 -11.19
C ASN A 51 -10.07 9.47 -10.17
N ALA A 52 -9.79 8.24 -10.58
CA ALA A 52 -9.33 7.17 -9.73
C ALA A 52 -8.12 6.45 -10.30
N VAL A 53 -7.40 5.76 -9.43
CA VAL A 53 -6.30 4.88 -9.79
C VAL A 53 -6.52 3.49 -9.21
N THR A 54 -6.23 2.46 -10.01
CA THR A 54 -6.21 1.07 -9.56
C THR A 54 -4.79 0.54 -9.67
N LEU A 55 -4.24 0.06 -8.56
CA LEU A 55 -2.88 -0.41 -8.48
C LEU A 55 -2.84 -1.88 -8.05
N PHE A 56 -2.14 -2.72 -8.82
CA PHE A 56 -1.93 -4.17 -8.64
C PHE A 56 -3.15 -5.05 -8.89
N ASP A 57 -4.26 -4.81 -8.23
CA ASP A 57 -5.53 -5.52 -8.38
C ASP A 57 -6.74 -4.59 -8.12
N GLU A 58 -7.95 -5.04 -8.45
CA GLU A 58 -9.16 -4.23 -8.33
C GLU A 58 -9.45 -3.75 -6.89
N SER A 59 -8.98 -4.47 -5.87
CA SER A 59 -9.14 -4.08 -4.48
C SER A 59 -8.31 -2.84 -4.11
N GLY A 60 -7.29 -2.53 -4.90
CA GLY A 60 -6.44 -1.34 -4.80
C GLY A 60 -7.01 -0.09 -5.48
N THR A 61 -8.29 -0.09 -5.88
CA THR A 61 -8.92 1.09 -6.50
C THR A 61 -9.24 2.15 -5.46
N SER A 62 -8.82 3.38 -5.73
CA SER A 62 -9.10 4.56 -4.91
C SER A 62 -9.14 5.84 -5.76
N SER A 63 -9.78 6.91 -5.27
CA SER A 63 -9.63 8.22 -5.90
C SER A 63 -8.17 8.70 -5.81
N TRP A 64 -7.76 9.60 -6.70
CA TRP A 64 -6.41 10.18 -6.64
C TRP A 64 -6.13 10.86 -5.30
N ASP A 65 -7.11 11.59 -4.76
CA ASP A 65 -6.98 12.24 -3.45
C ASP A 65 -6.74 11.22 -2.32
N GLU A 66 -7.51 10.13 -2.29
CA GLU A 66 -7.31 9.05 -1.32
C GLU A 66 -5.98 8.33 -1.53
N PHE A 67 -5.57 8.10 -2.77
CA PHE A 67 -4.30 7.46 -3.07
C PHE A 67 -3.11 8.30 -2.60
N ILE A 68 -3.13 9.60 -2.88
CA ILE A 68 -2.06 10.51 -2.49
C ILE A 68 -2.03 10.69 -0.96
N ASN A 69 -3.16 10.99 -0.34
CA ASN A 69 -3.20 11.35 1.07
C ASN A 69 -3.26 10.14 2.01
N ALA A 70 -4.13 9.16 1.71
CA ALA A 70 -4.32 8.03 2.60
C ALA A 70 -3.37 6.85 2.31
N VAL A 71 -3.05 6.56 1.03
CA VAL A 71 -2.15 5.45 0.71
C VAL A 71 -0.69 5.89 0.78
N LEU A 72 -0.31 6.96 0.08
CA LEU A 72 1.08 7.39 0.01
C LEU A 72 1.50 8.18 1.25
N ALA A 73 0.86 9.32 1.54
CA ALA A 73 1.32 10.23 2.58
C ALA A 73 1.11 9.71 4.01
N GLU A 74 0.07 8.91 4.26
CA GLU A 74 -0.15 8.35 5.60
C GLU A 74 0.47 6.97 5.75
N LYS A 75 0.03 6.01 4.91
CA LYS A 75 0.35 4.58 5.14
C LYS A 75 1.72 4.19 4.63
N TYR A 76 2.04 4.55 3.40
CA TYR A 76 3.34 4.21 2.81
C TYR A 76 4.50 4.89 3.56
N GLU A 77 4.38 6.18 3.89
CA GLU A 77 5.41 6.89 4.63
C GLU A 77 5.67 6.23 6.00
N LEU A 78 4.62 5.93 6.77
CA LEU A 78 4.77 5.26 8.08
C LEU A 78 5.40 3.86 7.95
N ILE A 79 4.99 3.08 6.94
CA ILE A 79 5.56 1.75 6.67
C ILE A 79 7.04 1.87 6.28
N ARG A 80 7.37 2.79 5.39
CA ARG A 80 8.73 3.05 4.95
C ARG A 80 9.62 3.44 6.13
N ASP A 81 9.22 4.44 6.90
CA ASP A 81 9.99 4.97 8.01
C ASP A 81 10.24 3.91 9.09
N PHE A 82 9.21 3.09 9.36
CA PHE A 82 9.33 1.98 10.30
C PHE A 82 10.36 0.94 9.83
N PHE A 83 10.24 0.42 8.62
CA PHE A 83 11.13 -0.63 8.13
C PHE A 83 12.53 -0.13 7.78
N GLN A 84 12.71 1.15 7.46
CA GLN A 84 14.03 1.73 7.30
C GLN A 84 14.76 1.92 8.64
N THR A 85 14.02 2.22 9.71
CA THR A 85 14.58 2.38 11.05
C THR A 85 14.81 1.03 11.72
N MET A 86 13.88 0.09 11.56
CA MET A 86 13.89 -1.24 12.18
C MET A 86 14.38 -2.30 11.18
N GLN A 87 15.67 -2.28 10.86
CA GLN A 87 16.30 -3.12 9.82
C GLN A 87 16.29 -4.64 10.11
N ASP A 88 15.91 -5.05 11.32
CA ASP A 88 15.89 -6.47 11.73
C ASP A 88 14.74 -7.28 11.10
N TYR A 89 13.78 -6.62 10.45
CA TYR A 89 12.60 -7.27 9.87
C TYR A 89 12.73 -7.44 8.35
N GLY A 90 13.01 -8.68 7.94
CA GLY A 90 13.19 -9.03 6.53
C GLY A 90 11.88 -9.13 5.74
N LYS A 91 12.02 -9.32 4.42
CA LYS A 91 10.92 -9.46 3.45
C LYS A 91 9.85 -10.50 3.87
N SER A 92 10.25 -11.61 4.50
CA SER A 92 9.33 -12.64 4.99
C SER A 92 8.29 -12.12 5.98
N PHE A 93 8.65 -11.10 6.75
CA PHE A 93 7.74 -10.48 7.69
C PHE A 93 6.67 -9.64 6.98
N LEU A 94 7.07 -8.85 5.98
CA LEU A 94 6.15 -8.07 5.14
C LEU A 94 5.10 -8.96 4.45
N TYR A 95 5.55 -10.10 3.90
CA TYR A 95 4.63 -11.05 3.27
C TYR A 95 3.65 -11.68 4.28
N ARG A 96 4.07 -11.93 5.52
CA ARG A 96 3.16 -12.41 6.59
C ARG A 96 2.13 -11.36 6.97
N LEU A 97 2.51 -10.08 7.07
CA LEU A 97 1.56 -8.99 7.29
C LEU A 97 0.51 -8.95 6.18
N LEU A 98 0.96 -8.95 4.92
CA LEU A 98 0.09 -8.96 3.74
C LEU A 98 -0.89 -10.13 3.75
N ASP A 99 -0.41 -11.34 4.04
CA ASP A 99 -1.20 -12.56 4.06
C ASP A 99 -2.32 -12.50 5.11
N LEU A 100 -1.99 -12.05 6.32
CA LEU A 100 -2.96 -11.87 7.41
C LEU A 100 -3.97 -10.76 7.10
N MET A 101 -3.55 -9.65 6.48
CA MET A 101 -4.43 -8.56 6.10
C MET A 101 -5.41 -8.97 4.99
N ARG A 102 -4.95 -9.77 4.01
CA ARG A 102 -5.80 -10.32 2.96
C ARG A 102 -6.86 -11.30 3.48
N SER A 103 -6.50 -12.04 4.52
CA SER A 103 -7.38 -13.05 5.15
C SER A 103 -8.07 -12.52 6.41
N ARG A 104 -8.32 -11.19 6.49
CA ARG A 104 -8.84 -10.50 7.68
C ARG A 104 -10.22 -11.03 8.14
N ASP A 105 -11.02 -11.57 7.23
CA ASP A 105 -12.37 -12.05 7.54
C ASP A 105 -12.37 -13.25 8.49
N GLU A 106 -11.26 -13.97 8.58
CA GLU A 106 -11.08 -15.01 9.55
C GLU A 106 -10.68 -14.41 10.91
N LYS A 107 -11.54 -14.53 11.93
CA LYS A 107 -11.29 -14.00 13.29
C LYS A 107 -9.95 -14.40 13.89
N ILE A 108 -9.48 -15.62 13.60
CA ILE A 108 -8.18 -16.10 14.08
C ILE A 108 -7.01 -15.26 13.53
N ASN A 109 -7.14 -14.70 12.32
CA ASN A 109 -6.09 -13.93 11.69
C ASN A 109 -5.92 -12.56 12.33
N LEU A 110 -6.97 -11.98 12.91
CA LEU A 110 -6.84 -10.76 13.72
C LEU A 110 -5.96 -10.98 14.96
N ALA A 111 -6.14 -12.12 15.65
CA ALA A 111 -5.31 -12.46 16.80
C ALA A 111 -3.85 -12.75 16.39
N ARG A 112 -3.66 -13.47 15.28
CA ARG A 112 -2.32 -13.73 14.71
C ARG A 112 -1.63 -12.45 14.29
N TYR A 113 -2.37 -11.50 13.72
CA TYR A 113 -1.87 -10.20 13.30
C TYR A 113 -1.43 -9.37 14.51
N ALA A 114 -2.26 -9.27 15.54
CA ALA A 114 -1.92 -8.58 16.79
C ALA A 114 -0.67 -9.22 17.45
N TYR A 115 -0.57 -10.54 17.49
CA TYR A 115 0.61 -11.23 17.98
C TYR A 115 1.86 -10.95 17.14
N LEU A 116 1.71 -10.90 15.80
CA LEU A 116 2.81 -10.59 14.90
C LEU A 116 3.33 -9.17 15.14
N LEU A 117 2.44 -8.17 15.30
CA LEU A 117 2.82 -6.80 15.66
C LEU A 117 3.50 -6.73 17.03
N ALA A 118 2.97 -7.42 18.06
CA ALA A 118 3.57 -7.42 19.38
C ALA A 118 5.01 -7.98 19.39
N ARG A 119 5.32 -8.94 18.52
CA ARG A 119 6.69 -9.48 18.39
C ARG A 119 7.70 -8.48 17.79
N MET A 120 7.23 -7.36 17.24
CA MET A 120 8.09 -6.29 16.74
C MET A 120 8.46 -5.27 17.80
N GLU A 121 8.00 -5.46 19.05
CA GLU A 121 8.32 -4.54 20.12
C GLU A 121 9.83 -4.47 20.35
N PRO A 122 10.43 -3.27 20.27
CA PRO A 122 11.85 -3.09 20.53
C PRO A 122 12.17 -3.45 21.98
N GLY A 123 13.33 -4.08 22.19
CA GLY A 123 13.78 -4.44 23.53
C GLY A 123 13.92 -3.21 24.45
N GLU A 124 13.97 -3.44 25.77
CA GLU A 124 14.05 -2.37 26.79
C GLU A 124 15.17 -1.36 26.55
N LYS A 125 16.30 -1.81 25.99
CA LYS A 125 17.51 -0.99 25.73
C LYS A 125 17.46 -0.24 24.39
N ALA A 126 16.39 -0.41 23.59
CA ALA A 126 16.27 0.30 22.32
C ALA A 126 16.09 1.81 22.53
N PRO A 127 16.53 2.65 21.59
CA PRO A 127 16.33 4.11 21.63
C PRO A 127 14.84 4.47 21.80
N ASP A 128 14.58 5.56 22.50
CA ASP A 128 13.20 6.02 22.74
C ASP A 128 12.49 6.40 21.43
N GLU A 129 13.24 6.84 20.43
CA GLU A 129 12.71 7.13 19.09
C GLU A 129 12.17 5.86 18.41
N SER A 130 12.92 4.75 18.46
CA SER A 130 12.48 3.46 17.93
C SER A 130 11.24 2.93 18.64
N LYS A 131 11.15 3.12 19.97
CA LYS A 131 9.97 2.74 20.75
C LYS A 131 8.74 3.54 20.37
N LYS A 132 8.88 4.87 20.19
CA LYS A 132 7.78 5.73 19.74
C LYS A 132 7.30 5.37 18.35
N LEU A 133 8.24 5.17 17.41
CA LEU A 133 7.92 4.77 16.05
C LEU A 133 7.19 3.41 16.02
N TYR A 134 7.65 2.44 16.82
CA TYR A 134 6.97 1.15 16.97
C TYR A 134 5.55 1.32 17.52
N GLN A 135 5.36 2.13 18.54
CA GLN A 135 4.04 2.37 19.13
C GLN A 135 3.07 2.97 18.10
N GLU A 136 3.51 3.98 17.36
CA GLU A 136 2.72 4.58 16.31
C GLU A 136 2.40 3.58 15.20
N PHE A 137 3.42 2.88 14.69
CA PHE A 137 3.28 1.87 13.65
C PHE A 137 2.31 0.74 14.07
N SER A 138 2.53 0.13 15.22
CA SER A 138 1.71 -1.00 15.69
C SER A 138 0.26 -0.60 15.94
N GLN A 139 0.02 0.59 16.51
CA GLN A 139 -1.31 1.12 16.74
C GLN A 139 -2.03 1.41 15.42
N LYS A 140 -1.39 2.08 14.49
CA LYS A 140 -1.96 2.41 13.18
C LYS A 140 -2.25 1.15 12.36
N MET A 141 -1.28 0.22 12.28
CA MET A 141 -1.45 -1.04 11.57
C MET A 141 -2.61 -1.85 12.12
N TYR A 142 -2.79 -1.90 13.44
CA TYR A 142 -3.93 -2.58 14.06
C TYR A 142 -5.25 -1.89 13.75
N GLN A 143 -5.31 -0.56 13.81
CA GLN A 143 -6.50 0.22 13.44
C GLN A 143 -6.89 0.00 11.98
N TRP A 144 -5.92 0.01 11.06
CA TRP A 144 -6.19 -0.25 9.64
C TRP A 144 -6.69 -1.67 9.38
N MET A 145 -6.21 -2.65 10.14
CA MET A 145 -6.70 -4.03 10.04
C MET A 145 -8.20 -4.15 10.40
N LEU A 146 -8.70 -3.31 11.31
CA LEU A 146 -10.10 -3.32 11.75
C LEU A 146 -11.05 -2.67 10.74
N ASP A 147 -10.60 -1.68 9.99
CA ASP A 147 -11.39 -1.00 8.97
C ASP A 147 -11.13 -1.57 7.58
N GLU A 148 -12.19 -1.93 6.84
CA GLU A 148 -12.06 -2.58 5.55
C GLU A 148 -11.35 -1.72 4.50
N LYS A 149 -11.73 -0.44 4.43
CA LYS A 149 -11.15 0.50 3.47
C LYS A 149 -9.69 0.79 3.80
N ALA A 150 -9.41 1.08 5.07
CA ALA A 150 -8.05 1.34 5.52
C ALA A 150 -7.14 0.11 5.35
N CYS A 151 -7.67 -1.10 5.54
CA CYS A 151 -6.94 -2.34 5.32
C CYS A 151 -6.53 -2.51 3.84
N LYS A 152 -7.45 -2.31 2.90
CA LYS A 152 -7.15 -2.34 1.45
C LYS A 152 -6.09 -1.31 1.07
N GLN A 153 -6.20 -0.09 1.57
CA GLN A 153 -5.20 0.97 1.36
C GLN A 153 -3.83 0.59 1.95
N ALA A 154 -3.79 0.00 3.14
CA ALA A 154 -2.55 -0.44 3.78
C ALA A 154 -1.90 -1.62 3.03
N ILE A 155 -2.69 -2.54 2.48
CA ILE A 155 -2.21 -3.60 1.58
C ILE A 155 -1.54 -2.98 0.35
N THR A 156 -2.17 -2.01 -0.29
CA THR A 156 -1.59 -1.30 -1.44
C THR A 156 -0.28 -0.61 -1.07
N ALA A 157 -0.23 0.09 0.07
CA ALA A 157 0.99 0.75 0.56
C ALA A 157 2.12 -0.25 0.86
N LEU A 158 1.82 -1.40 1.45
CA LEU A 158 2.78 -2.49 1.69
C LEU A 158 3.32 -3.06 0.37
N TYR A 159 2.48 -3.24 -0.66
CA TYR A 159 2.94 -3.66 -1.97
C TYR A 159 3.89 -2.65 -2.59
N ILE A 160 3.54 -1.36 -2.57
CA ILE A 160 4.43 -0.29 -3.07
C ILE A 160 5.78 -0.39 -2.37
N TYR A 161 5.81 -0.54 -1.04
CA TYR A 161 7.04 -0.68 -0.28
C TYR A 161 7.85 -1.93 -0.69
N VAL A 162 7.19 -3.10 -0.82
CA VAL A 162 7.86 -4.34 -1.26
C VAL A 162 8.51 -4.19 -2.63
N TYR A 163 7.85 -3.52 -3.58
CA TYR A 163 8.42 -3.28 -4.90
C TYR A 163 9.59 -2.30 -4.86
N THR A 164 9.48 -1.22 -4.09
CA THR A 164 10.57 -0.23 -3.92
C THR A 164 11.85 -0.87 -3.36
N ILE A 165 11.75 -1.77 -2.37
CA ILE A 165 12.94 -2.44 -1.82
C ILE A 165 13.50 -3.56 -2.74
N ARG A 166 12.73 -4.04 -3.74
CA ARG A 166 13.23 -4.98 -4.75
C ARG A 166 14.12 -4.28 -5.76
N GLU A 167 13.70 -3.14 -6.28
CA GLU A 167 14.47 -2.36 -7.24
C GLU A 167 15.83 -1.92 -6.68
N ASN A 168 15.87 -1.53 -5.41
CA ASN A 168 17.12 -1.17 -4.74
C ASN A 168 18.08 -2.37 -4.57
N ALA A 169 17.59 -3.59 -4.50
CA ALA A 169 18.41 -4.79 -4.35
C ALA A 169 18.93 -5.37 -5.67
N GLU A 170 18.34 -4.98 -6.81
CA GLU A 170 18.75 -5.42 -8.15
C GLU A 170 19.67 -4.38 -8.83
N GLY A 171 19.83 -3.19 -8.23
CA GLY A 171 20.69 -2.10 -8.72
C GLY A 171 22.08 -2.04 -8.09
N GLU A 172 22.42 -2.93 -7.15
CA GLU A 172 23.76 -3.13 -6.59
C GLU A 172 24.41 -4.39 -7.19
#